data_7e2718dea45636bf3fb274ac070266dd
#
_entry.id   7e2718dea45636bf3fb274ac070266dd
#
_cell.length_a   1.000
_cell.length_b   1.000
_cell.length_c   1.000
_cell.angle_alpha   90.00
_cell.angle_beta   90.00
_cell.angle_gamma   90.00
#
_symmetry.space_group_name_H-M   'P 1'
#
loop_
_entity.id
_entity.type
_entity.pdbx_description
1 polymer ?
#
loop_
_entity_poly.entity_id
_entity_poly.type
_entity_poly.pdbx_seq_one_letter_code
_entity_poly.pdbx_strand_id
1 'polypeptide(L)'
;MLIILSILCIFTGGCLLAKGMSVQTNVFYVWMIGAVILTATGIYEMYRNLPILLLRLLHKSKHRKYKDINLFYFGQIGRKVDSAGKLMAVIAILLTISLSTMFAGLSTGAGYKANMEAYYPYDVGVALDAPLTKESMKPIIEFTRQQCKVEDELIYYLYGTDAYPVEALALSDYNHLRCILGLKPVSLSENEFFIHCDTWNYVEKIQKALEQKSEITLAGNVLEIAETAIHTEPMEQYQMAGTRGYVLVVPDQVANLLSGEKIRLVMKLENGGYAELKQELKQFLHDPNTWRPVLQDGKNLPEQVTMGVTVKAWG
;
A
#
# COMPACT_ATOMS: atom_id res chain seq x y z
N MET A 1 26.90 -15.79 -32.20
CA MET A 1 25.74 -16.58 -31.78
C MET A 1 25.58 -16.54 -30.25
N LEU A 2 26.60 -16.94 -29.45
CA LEU A 2 26.46 -16.95 -27.97
C LEU A 2 26.13 -15.61 -27.31
N ILE A 3 26.72 -14.48 -27.77
CA ILE A 3 26.41 -13.16 -27.21
C ILE A 3 24.99 -12.71 -27.51
N ILE A 4 24.46 -13.03 -28.69
CA ILE A 4 23.06 -12.73 -29.03
C ILE A 4 22.13 -13.54 -28.13
N LEU A 5 22.48 -14.81 -27.87
CA LEU A 5 21.74 -15.67 -26.95
C LEU A 5 21.77 -15.13 -25.50
N SER A 6 22.92 -14.63 -25.05
CA SER A 6 23.05 -14.00 -23.74
C SER A 6 22.17 -12.76 -23.58
N ILE A 7 22.14 -11.88 -24.59
CA ILE A 7 21.27 -10.72 -24.60
C ILE A 7 19.80 -11.14 -24.58
N LEU A 8 19.44 -12.15 -25.33
CA LEU A 8 18.08 -12.70 -25.32
C LEU A 8 17.68 -13.25 -23.94
N CYS A 9 18.60 -13.97 -23.27
CA CYS A 9 18.38 -14.48 -21.92
C CYS A 9 18.17 -13.34 -20.91
N ILE A 10 18.96 -12.26 -20.98
CA ILE A 10 18.81 -11.09 -20.10
C ILE A 10 17.45 -10.42 -20.35
N PHE A 11 17.10 -10.20 -21.62
CA PHE A 11 15.83 -9.58 -21.99
C PHE A 11 14.62 -10.41 -21.55
N THR A 12 14.64 -11.72 -21.81
CA THR A 12 13.55 -12.63 -21.40
C THR A 12 13.46 -12.73 -19.88
N GLY A 13 14.59 -12.75 -19.16
CA GLY A 13 14.62 -12.69 -17.71
C GLY A 13 13.97 -11.42 -17.16
N GLY A 14 14.27 -10.25 -17.76
CA GLY A 14 13.62 -8.98 -17.42
C GLY A 14 12.10 -8.98 -17.68
N CYS A 15 11.67 -9.51 -18.82
CA CYS A 15 10.24 -9.65 -19.12
C CYS A 15 9.51 -10.59 -18.14
N LEU A 16 10.17 -11.68 -17.71
CA LEU A 16 9.61 -12.58 -16.70
C LEU A 16 9.51 -11.94 -15.33
N LEU A 17 10.48 -11.10 -14.93
CA LEU A 17 10.39 -10.29 -13.69
C LEU A 17 9.20 -9.35 -13.74
N ALA A 18 9.05 -8.58 -14.82
CA ALA A 18 7.94 -7.64 -14.98
C ALA A 18 6.59 -8.36 -14.95
N LYS A 19 6.47 -9.51 -15.64
CA LYS A 19 5.25 -10.31 -15.63
C LYS A 19 4.98 -10.97 -14.27
N GLY A 20 6.03 -11.42 -13.57
CA GLY A 20 5.91 -11.99 -12.25
C GLY A 20 5.34 -11.00 -11.24
N MET A 21 5.70 -9.71 -11.32
CA MET A 21 5.18 -8.65 -10.46
C MET A 21 3.66 -8.41 -10.62
N SER A 22 3.08 -8.77 -11.78
CA SER A 22 1.64 -8.61 -12.04
C SER A 22 0.80 -9.82 -11.61
N VAL A 23 1.42 -10.93 -11.21
CA VAL A 23 0.73 -12.18 -10.87
C VAL A 23 0.70 -12.37 -9.35
N GLN A 24 -0.49 -12.30 -8.76
CA GLN A 24 -0.72 -12.48 -7.32
C GLN A 24 -1.07 -13.93 -6.93
N THR A 25 -0.26 -14.88 -7.34
CA THR A 25 -0.49 -16.30 -7.02
C THR A 25 0.76 -16.97 -6.43
N ASN A 26 0.59 -18.15 -5.84
CA ASN A 26 1.71 -18.96 -5.33
C ASN A 26 2.79 -19.26 -6.39
N VAL A 27 2.48 -19.05 -7.67
CA VAL A 27 3.39 -19.21 -8.81
C VAL A 27 4.37 -18.02 -8.93
N PHE A 28 4.11 -16.89 -8.25
CA PHE A 28 4.98 -15.71 -8.23
C PHE A 28 6.45 -16.05 -7.92
N TYR A 29 6.71 -16.84 -6.88
CA TYR A 29 8.06 -17.21 -6.48
C TYR A 29 8.79 -18.02 -7.55
N VAL A 30 8.09 -18.90 -8.26
CA VAL A 30 8.68 -19.73 -9.35
C VAL A 30 9.13 -18.84 -10.51
N TRP A 31 8.30 -17.87 -10.90
CA TRP A 31 8.62 -16.89 -11.95
C TRP A 31 9.81 -16.01 -11.56
N MET A 32 9.86 -15.54 -10.32
CA MET A 32 10.96 -14.72 -9.80
C MET A 32 12.29 -15.47 -9.78
N ILE A 33 12.32 -16.68 -9.24
CA ILE A 33 13.54 -17.51 -9.20
C ILE A 33 14.02 -17.83 -10.62
N GLY A 34 13.12 -18.25 -11.50
CA GLY A 34 13.44 -18.53 -12.91
C GLY A 34 14.03 -17.33 -13.63
N ALA A 35 13.44 -16.14 -13.44
CA ALA A 35 13.90 -14.89 -14.02
C ALA A 35 15.32 -14.50 -13.52
N VAL A 36 15.58 -14.63 -12.22
CA VAL A 36 16.90 -14.34 -11.63
C VAL A 36 17.97 -15.27 -12.20
N ILE A 37 17.69 -16.59 -12.25
CA ILE A 37 18.63 -17.57 -12.80
C ILE A 37 18.92 -17.28 -14.28
N LEU A 38 17.90 -16.98 -15.07
CA LEU A 38 18.03 -16.69 -16.50
C LEU A 38 18.86 -15.43 -16.75
N THR A 39 18.60 -14.36 -15.98
CA THR A 39 19.34 -13.10 -16.05
C THR A 39 20.80 -13.28 -15.63
N ALA A 40 21.06 -13.98 -14.51
CA ALA A 40 22.42 -14.25 -14.04
C ALA A 40 23.23 -15.08 -15.06
N THR A 41 22.61 -16.11 -15.65
CA THR A 41 23.22 -16.92 -16.71
C THR A 41 23.52 -16.08 -17.94
N GLY A 42 22.60 -15.23 -18.35
CA GLY A 42 22.79 -14.30 -19.47
C GLY A 42 23.95 -13.34 -19.25
N ILE A 43 24.05 -12.73 -18.06
CA ILE A 43 25.17 -11.85 -17.68
C ILE A 43 26.50 -12.62 -17.70
N TYR A 44 26.55 -13.81 -17.09
CA TYR A 44 27.74 -14.64 -17.04
C TYR A 44 28.25 -14.95 -18.45
N GLU A 45 27.39 -15.48 -19.31
CA GLU A 45 27.76 -15.85 -20.69
C GLU A 45 28.15 -14.63 -21.54
N MET A 46 27.51 -13.48 -21.32
CA MET A 46 27.86 -12.24 -22.00
C MET A 46 29.29 -11.82 -21.67
N TYR A 47 29.62 -11.66 -20.38
CA TYR A 47 30.94 -11.22 -19.96
C TYR A 47 32.04 -12.24 -20.26
N ARG A 48 31.75 -13.53 -20.23
CA ARG A 48 32.67 -14.59 -20.62
C ARG A 48 33.02 -14.52 -22.11
N ASN A 49 32.04 -14.28 -22.98
CA ASN A 49 32.23 -14.32 -24.43
C ASN A 49 32.59 -12.96 -25.05
N LEU A 50 32.33 -11.83 -24.36
CA LEU A 50 32.62 -10.49 -24.85
C LEU A 50 34.11 -10.27 -25.17
N PRO A 51 35.08 -10.63 -24.30
CA PRO A 51 36.50 -10.46 -24.59
C PRO A 51 36.95 -11.31 -25.78
N ILE A 52 36.38 -12.51 -25.94
CA ILE A 52 36.67 -13.41 -27.08
C ILE A 52 36.17 -12.79 -28.39
N LEU A 53 34.98 -12.17 -28.36
CA LEU A 53 34.44 -11.46 -29.54
C LEU A 53 35.32 -10.25 -29.91
N LEU A 54 35.74 -9.44 -28.93
CA LEU A 54 36.61 -8.30 -29.14
C LEU A 54 37.95 -8.72 -29.77
N LEU A 55 38.56 -9.79 -29.26
CA LEU A 55 39.78 -10.35 -29.86
C LEU A 55 39.54 -10.84 -31.29
N ARG A 56 38.44 -11.51 -31.60
CA ARG A 56 38.10 -11.95 -32.97
C ARG A 56 37.95 -10.76 -33.91
N LEU A 57 37.28 -9.68 -33.46
CA LEU A 57 37.12 -8.47 -34.26
C LEU A 57 38.47 -7.76 -34.50
N LEU A 58 39.34 -7.71 -33.51
CA LEU A 58 40.70 -7.15 -33.65
C LEU A 58 41.56 -8.02 -34.59
N HIS A 59 41.43 -9.36 -34.53
CA HIS A 59 42.16 -10.29 -35.42
C HIS A 59 41.70 -10.23 -36.88
N LYS A 60 40.47 -9.77 -37.17
CA LYS A 60 39.94 -9.67 -38.53
C LYS A 60 40.71 -8.62 -39.37
N SER A 61 41.35 -7.65 -38.75
CA SER A 61 42.15 -6.65 -39.43
C SER A 61 43.60 -7.18 -39.63
N LYS A 62 43.91 -7.74 -40.80
CA LYS A 62 45.22 -8.27 -41.19
C LYS A 62 46.34 -7.23 -41.04
N HIS A 63 46.08 -5.97 -41.36
CA HIS A 63 47.05 -4.87 -41.29
C HIS A 63 47.53 -4.56 -39.87
N ARG A 64 46.66 -4.66 -38.87
CA ARG A 64 47.02 -4.47 -37.45
C ARG A 64 47.67 -5.67 -36.81
N LYS A 65 47.38 -6.91 -37.26
CA LYS A 65 47.89 -8.16 -36.71
C LYS A 65 49.40 -8.33 -36.95
N TYR A 66 49.88 -7.96 -38.14
CA TYR A 66 51.25 -8.19 -38.59
C TYR A 66 52.16 -6.97 -38.47
N LYS A 67 51.75 -5.89 -37.77
CA LYS A 67 52.56 -4.72 -37.55
C LYS A 67 53.31 -4.86 -36.23
N ASP A 68 54.63 -4.87 -36.33
CA ASP A 68 55.60 -4.93 -35.22
C ASP A 68 55.38 -6.03 -34.19
N ILE A 69 55.46 -5.70 -32.90
CA ILE A 69 55.36 -6.60 -31.74
C ILE A 69 53.90 -7.07 -31.46
N ASN A 70 52.90 -6.61 -32.23
CA ASN A 70 51.49 -6.87 -31.96
C ASN A 70 51.14 -8.35 -31.94
N LEU A 71 51.80 -9.19 -32.75
CA LEU A 71 51.56 -10.63 -32.76
C LEU A 71 51.86 -11.32 -31.42
N PHE A 72 52.93 -10.87 -30.74
CA PHE A 72 53.29 -11.36 -29.42
C PHE A 72 52.29 -10.93 -28.33
N TYR A 73 51.89 -9.65 -28.35
CA TYR A 73 50.90 -9.12 -27.42
C TYR A 73 49.56 -9.81 -27.59
N PHE A 74 49.09 -9.99 -28.81
CA PHE A 74 47.85 -10.72 -29.08
C PHE A 74 47.90 -12.18 -28.61
N GLY A 75 49.02 -12.87 -28.71
CA GLY A 75 49.21 -14.24 -28.22
C GLY A 75 49.16 -14.31 -26.69
N GLN A 76 49.73 -13.33 -25.99
CA GLN A 76 49.70 -13.28 -24.51
C GLN A 76 48.31 -12.88 -23.99
N ILE A 77 47.68 -11.88 -24.61
CA ILE A 77 46.33 -11.44 -24.26
C ILE A 77 45.33 -12.58 -24.47
N GLY A 78 45.43 -13.32 -25.58
CA GLY A 78 44.56 -14.45 -25.88
C GLY A 78 44.53 -15.55 -24.82
N ARG A 79 45.67 -15.80 -24.17
CA ARG A 79 45.76 -16.80 -23.07
C ARG A 79 45.16 -16.29 -21.75
N LYS A 80 45.22 -15.00 -21.48
CA LYS A 80 44.69 -14.40 -20.25
C LYS A 80 43.20 -14.05 -20.37
N VAL A 81 42.67 -13.90 -21.57
CA VAL A 81 41.32 -13.43 -21.83
C VAL A 81 40.25 -14.37 -21.28
N ASP A 82 40.43 -15.70 -21.35
CA ASP A 82 39.42 -16.63 -20.83
C ASP A 82 39.32 -16.56 -19.31
N SER A 83 40.44 -16.48 -18.61
CA SER A 83 40.45 -16.29 -17.15
C SER A 83 39.95 -14.92 -16.74
N ALA A 84 40.36 -13.86 -17.46
CA ALA A 84 39.87 -12.49 -17.20
C ALA A 84 38.37 -12.36 -17.48
N GLY A 85 37.84 -12.99 -18.53
CA GLY A 85 36.43 -13.00 -18.84
C GLY A 85 35.55 -13.64 -17.74
N LYS A 86 36.01 -14.74 -17.17
CA LYS A 86 35.31 -15.39 -16.04
C LYS A 86 35.31 -14.51 -14.79
N LEU A 87 36.46 -13.92 -14.45
CA LEU A 87 36.56 -13.01 -13.31
C LEU A 87 35.66 -11.78 -13.50
N MET A 88 35.68 -11.17 -14.68
CA MET A 88 34.80 -10.04 -15.01
C MET A 88 33.31 -10.42 -14.94
N ALA A 89 32.96 -11.63 -15.35
CA ALA A 89 31.58 -12.12 -15.24
C ALA A 89 31.12 -12.20 -13.77
N VAL A 90 31.96 -12.76 -12.89
CA VAL A 90 31.67 -12.84 -11.45
C VAL A 90 31.53 -11.45 -10.84
N ILE A 91 32.46 -10.54 -11.14
CA ILE A 91 32.41 -9.15 -10.65
C ILE A 91 31.14 -8.45 -11.15
N ALA A 92 30.77 -8.63 -12.42
CA ALA A 92 29.57 -8.05 -13.00
C ALA A 92 28.27 -8.55 -12.31
N ILE A 93 28.21 -9.86 -11.99
CA ILE A 93 27.07 -10.43 -11.24
C ILE A 93 27.01 -9.84 -9.84
N LEU A 94 28.13 -9.78 -9.13
CA LEU A 94 28.18 -9.20 -7.77
C LEU A 94 27.78 -7.72 -7.77
N LEU A 95 28.25 -6.93 -8.72
CA LEU A 95 27.86 -5.53 -8.88
C LEU A 95 26.35 -5.40 -9.21
N THR A 96 25.86 -6.26 -10.10
CA THR A 96 24.42 -6.26 -10.45
C THR A 96 23.56 -6.56 -9.22
N ILE A 97 23.92 -7.56 -8.44
CA ILE A 97 23.21 -7.92 -7.21
C ILE A 97 23.28 -6.74 -6.21
N SER A 98 24.47 -6.19 -5.99
CA SER A 98 24.67 -5.09 -5.05
C SER A 98 23.86 -3.86 -5.43
N LEU A 99 23.92 -3.41 -6.68
CA LEU A 99 23.14 -2.28 -7.17
C LEU A 99 21.64 -2.57 -7.14
N SER A 100 21.21 -3.77 -7.55
CA SER A 100 19.79 -4.15 -7.50
C SER A 100 19.25 -4.15 -6.07
N THR A 101 20.03 -4.64 -5.10
CA THR A 101 19.65 -4.62 -3.68
C THR A 101 19.56 -3.20 -3.14
N MET A 102 20.51 -2.33 -3.53
CA MET A 102 20.47 -0.92 -3.15
C MET A 102 19.23 -0.22 -3.73
N PHE A 103 18.94 -0.39 -5.02
CA PHE A 103 17.75 0.20 -5.64
C PHE A 103 16.45 -0.39 -5.08
N ALA A 104 16.41 -1.69 -4.81
CA ALA A 104 15.26 -2.32 -4.15
C ALA A 104 15.03 -1.73 -2.77
N GLY A 105 16.09 -1.53 -1.97
CA GLY A 105 15.99 -0.91 -0.66
C GLY A 105 15.47 0.53 -0.72
N LEU A 106 16.01 1.34 -1.61
CA LEU A 106 15.54 2.72 -1.81
C LEU A 106 14.10 2.78 -2.31
N SER A 107 13.75 1.94 -3.29
CA SER A 107 12.38 1.87 -3.84
C SER A 107 11.38 1.39 -2.79
N THR A 108 11.75 0.38 -1.99
CA THR A 108 10.91 -0.12 -0.90
C THR A 108 10.72 0.97 0.17
N GLY A 109 11.79 1.68 0.55
CA GLY A 109 11.71 2.78 1.51
C GLY A 109 10.82 3.91 1.02
N ALA A 110 11.00 4.37 -0.23
CA ALA A 110 10.16 5.40 -0.83
C ALA A 110 8.70 4.95 -1.00
N GLY A 111 8.50 3.70 -1.44
CA GLY A 111 7.17 3.11 -1.57
C GLY A 111 6.48 2.91 -0.22
N TYR A 112 7.23 2.53 0.81
CA TYR A 112 6.70 2.42 2.17
C TYR A 112 6.24 3.78 2.70
N LYS A 113 7.06 4.83 2.52
CA LYS A 113 6.69 6.20 2.91
C LYS A 113 5.41 6.67 2.19
N ALA A 114 5.36 6.53 0.86
CA ALA A 114 4.18 6.90 0.08
C ALA A 114 2.93 6.09 0.48
N ASN A 115 3.09 4.79 0.73
CA ASN A 115 2.00 3.95 1.22
C ASN A 115 1.56 4.36 2.63
N MET A 116 2.48 4.67 3.54
CA MET A 116 2.13 5.15 4.89
C MET A 116 1.32 6.45 4.82
N GLU A 117 1.69 7.38 3.93
CA GLU A 117 0.93 8.63 3.74
C GLU A 117 -0.48 8.37 3.18
N ALA A 118 -0.64 7.38 2.31
CA ALA A 118 -1.92 7.01 1.73
C ALA A 118 -2.80 6.17 2.70
N TYR A 119 -2.19 5.21 3.41
CA TYR A 119 -2.93 4.33 4.33
C TYR A 119 -3.24 4.97 5.68
N TYR A 120 -2.46 5.96 6.12
CA TYR A 120 -2.65 6.69 7.37
C TYR A 120 -2.68 8.20 7.10
N PRO A 121 -3.71 8.69 6.41
CA PRO A 121 -3.79 10.10 6.05
C PRO A 121 -4.09 11.00 7.26
N TYR A 122 -4.71 10.47 8.33
CA TYR A 122 -4.95 11.18 9.58
C TYR A 122 -3.77 11.05 10.54
N ASP A 123 -3.51 12.08 11.33
CA ASP A 123 -2.37 12.07 12.26
C ASP A 123 -2.64 11.18 13.48
N VAL A 124 -3.88 11.16 13.96
CA VAL A 124 -4.35 10.24 15.01
C VAL A 124 -5.66 9.60 14.58
N GLY A 125 -5.74 8.29 14.75
CA GLY A 125 -6.96 7.52 14.56
C GLY A 125 -7.22 6.62 15.77
N VAL A 126 -8.44 6.62 16.29
CA VAL A 126 -8.89 5.70 17.33
C VAL A 126 -10.12 4.94 16.84
N ALA A 127 -10.03 3.63 16.83
CA ALA A 127 -11.07 2.73 16.38
C ALA A 127 -11.55 1.86 17.54
N LEU A 128 -12.84 1.88 17.82
CA LEU A 128 -13.46 1.08 18.88
C LEU A 128 -14.66 0.35 18.28
N ASP A 129 -14.60 -0.98 18.34
CA ASP A 129 -15.67 -1.84 17.83
C ASP A 129 -16.74 -2.07 18.92
N ALA A 130 -17.33 -0.94 19.35
CA ALA A 130 -18.42 -0.92 20.32
C ALA A 130 -19.31 0.32 20.09
N PRO A 131 -20.62 0.23 20.40
CA PRO A 131 -21.57 1.33 20.25
C PRO A 131 -21.46 2.31 21.43
N LEU A 132 -20.35 3.04 21.49
CA LEU A 132 -20.11 4.05 22.52
C LEU A 132 -20.84 5.35 22.23
N THR A 133 -21.08 6.16 23.29
CA THR A 133 -21.51 7.54 23.14
C THR A 133 -20.38 8.42 22.61
N LYS A 134 -20.70 9.46 21.83
CA LYS A 134 -19.67 10.44 21.37
C LYS A 134 -18.98 11.14 22.55
N GLU A 135 -19.67 11.32 23.67
CA GLU A 135 -19.12 11.88 24.91
C GLU A 135 -17.96 11.03 25.46
N SER A 136 -18.01 9.73 25.30
CA SER A 136 -16.94 8.82 25.73
C SER A 136 -15.62 9.05 25.00
N MET A 137 -15.64 9.69 23.84
CA MET A 137 -14.44 10.00 23.06
C MET A 137 -13.80 11.35 23.44
N LYS A 138 -14.53 12.25 24.07
CA LYS A 138 -14.01 13.58 24.45
C LYS A 138 -12.75 13.54 25.32
N PRO A 139 -12.63 12.69 26.36
CA PRO A 139 -11.42 12.61 27.17
C PRO A 139 -10.17 12.25 26.34
N ILE A 140 -10.32 11.49 25.26
CA ILE A 140 -9.22 11.13 24.35
C ILE A 140 -8.74 12.36 23.59
N ILE A 141 -9.68 13.17 23.14
CA ILE A 141 -9.39 14.44 22.45
C ILE A 141 -8.70 15.41 23.42
N GLU A 142 -9.21 15.54 24.62
CA GLU A 142 -8.62 16.42 25.66
C GLU A 142 -7.20 15.96 26.02
N PHE A 143 -6.98 14.67 26.20
CA PHE A 143 -5.65 14.11 26.43
C PHE A 143 -4.71 14.45 25.27
N THR A 144 -5.17 14.26 24.02
CA THR A 144 -4.34 14.57 22.85
C THR A 144 -4.05 16.07 22.74
N ARG A 145 -5.03 16.93 23.07
CA ARG A 145 -4.86 18.39 23.08
C ARG A 145 -3.88 18.91 24.12
N GLN A 146 -3.68 18.17 25.21
CA GLN A 146 -2.65 18.49 26.21
C GLN A 146 -1.23 18.23 25.70
N GLN A 147 -1.08 17.29 24.75
CA GLN A 147 0.20 16.88 24.20
C GLN A 147 0.51 17.55 22.85
N CYS A 148 -0.52 17.76 22.02
CA CYS A 148 -0.41 18.25 20.65
C CYS A 148 -1.47 19.30 20.34
N LYS A 149 -1.19 20.20 19.40
CA LYS A 149 -2.18 21.13 18.88
C LYS A 149 -3.04 20.43 17.82
N VAL A 150 -4.31 20.21 18.14
CA VAL A 150 -5.29 19.61 17.25
C VAL A 150 -5.87 20.70 16.34
N GLU A 151 -5.79 20.53 15.02
CA GLU A 151 -6.36 21.42 14.02
C GLU A 151 -7.82 21.10 13.73
N ASP A 152 -8.12 19.80 13.57
CA ASP A 152 -9.45 19.31 13.27
C ASP A 152 -9.66 17.93 13.87
N GLU A 153 -10.91 17.57 14.16
CA GLU A 153 -11.29 16.31 14.77
C GLU A 153 -12.69 15.90 14.35
N LEU A 154 -12.89 14.59 14.19
CA LEU A 154 -14.21 14.05 13.92
C LEU A 154 -14.44 12.76 14.71
N ILE A 155 -15.57 12.71 15.43
CA ILE A 155 -16.12 11.50 16.02
C ILE A 155 -17.32 11.06 15.18
N TYR A 156 -17.24 9.84 14.63
CA TYR A 156 -18.31 9.31 13.76
C TYR A 156 -18.63 7.86 14.08
N TYR A 157 -19.79 7.41 13.60
CA TYR A 157 -20.22 6.04 13.72
C TYR A 157 -20.06 5.28 12.40
N LEU A 158 -19.71 4.00 12.52
CA LEU A 158 -19.99 3.02 11.49
C LEU A 158 -21.26 2.29 11.90
N TYR A 159 -22.23 2.32 11.03
CA TYR A 159 -23.56 1.78 11.26
C TYR A 159 -23.63 0.35 10.74
N GLY A 160 -24.20 -0.57 11.54
CA GLY A 160 -24.48 -1.93 11.11
C GLY A 160 -25.58 -1.96 10.06
N THR A 161 -25.46 -2.84 9.07
CA THR A 161 -26.50 -3.06 8.07
C THR A 161 -27.00 -4.49 8.11
N ASP A 162 -28.31 -4.69 8.34
CA ASP A 162 -28.92 -6.02 8.40
C ASP A 162 -28.90 -6.73 7.03
N ALA A 163 -28.87 -5.98 5.96
CA ALA A 163 -28.97 -6.50 4.59
C ALA A 163 -27.61 -6.93 3.99
N TYR A 164 -26.52 -6.39 4.50
CA TYR A 164 -25.18 -6.61 3.96
C TYR A 164 -24.16 -6.73 5.10
N PRO A 165 -23.17 -7.60 4.95
CA PRO A 165 -22.10 -7.71 5.94
C PRO A 165 -21.09 -6.55 5.84
N VAL A 166 -21.55 -5.32 5.62
CA VAL A 166 -20.77 -4.12 5.38
C VAL A 166 -21.35 -2.99 6.20
N GLU A 167 -20.51 -2.18 6.78
CA GLU A 167 -20.92 -1.00 7.53
C GLU A 167 -21.36 0.13 6.61
N ALA A 168 -22.27 0.99 7.11
CA ALA A 168 -22.67 2.23 6.48
C ALA A 168 -22.02 3.42 7.20
N LEU A 169 -21.77 4.50 6.46
CA LEU A 169 -21.27 5.77 6.93
C LEU A 169 -22.19 6.90 6.47
N ALA A 170 -22.49 7.84 7.33
CA ALA A 170 -23.29 9.01 7.00
C ALA A 170 -22.54 9.94 6.03
N LEU A 171 -23.24 10.53 5.07
CA LEU A 171 -22.66 11.43 4.08
C LEU A 171 -21.98 12.65 4.70
N SER A 172 -22.56 13.22 5.76
CA SER A 172 -21.98 14.36 6.47
C SER A 172 -20.63 14.02 7.10
N ASP A 173 -20.55 12.85 7.78
CA ASP A 173 -19.32 12.36 8.40
C ASP A 173 -18.27 12.06 7.31
N TYR A 174 -18.68 11.41 6.20
CA TYR A 174 -17.83 11.15 5.05
C TYR A 174 -17.25 12.44 4.45
N ASN A 175 -18.08 13.47 4.27
CA ASN A 175 -17.64 14.75 3.73
C ASN A 175 -16.72 15.49 4.71
N HIS A 176 -16.94 15.37 6.02
CA HIS A 176 -16.02 15.95 7.00
C HIS A 176 -14.65 15.25 6.95
N LEU A 177 -14.62 13.91 6.86
CA LEU A 177 -13.39 13.15 6.65
C LEU A 177 -12.62 13.62 5.39
N ARG A 178 -13.33 13.85 4.29
CA ARG A 178 -12.76 14.42 3.06
C ARG A 178 -12.19 15.82 3.29
N CYS A 179 -12.92 16.68 4.01
CA CYS A 179 -12.47 18.04 4.32
C CYS A 179 -11.18 18.05 5.15
N ILE A 180 -11.04 17.19 6.16
CA ILE A 180 -9.81 17.03 6.96
C ILE A 180 -8.61 16.73 6.04
N LEU A 181 -8.83 15.95 4.97
CA LEU A 181 -7.80 15.61 3.99
C LEU A 181 -7.65 16.63 2.85
N GLY A 182 -8.39 17.73 2.86
CA GLY A 182 -8.38 18.73 1.80
C GLY A 182 -9.05 18.28 0.50
N LEU A 183 -9.83 17.19 0.54
CA LEU A 183 -10.61 16.70 -0.59
C LEU A 183 -11.95 17.47 -0.68
N LYS A 184 -12.46 17.58 -1.92
CA LYS A 184 -13.76 18.22 -2.13
C LYS A 184 -14.90 17.34 -1.58
N PRO A 185 -15.94 17.94 -0.98
CA PRO A 185 -17.12 17.20 -0.57
C PRO A 185 -17.84 16.60 -1.78
N VAL A 186 -18.56 15.51 -1.54
CA VAL A 186 -19.38 14.81 -2.53
C VAL A 186 -20.85 15.07 -2.22
N SER A 187 -21.68 15.24 -3.25
CA SER A 187 -23.13 15.31 -3.11
C SER A 187 -23.76 13.94 -3.38
N LEU A 188 -24.84 13.66 -2.69
CA LEU A 188 -25.64 12.45 -2.81
C LEU A 188 -27.11 12.81 -2.71
N SER A 189 -27.96 12.25 -3.57
CA SER A 189 -29.40 12.43 -3.47
C SER A 189 -29.98 11.63 -2.30
N GLU A 190 -31.19 11.98 -1.84
CA GLU A 190 -31.81 11.35 -0.67
C GLU A 190 -32.05 9.82 -0.82
N ASN A 191 -32.18 9.36 -2.08
CA ASN A 191 -32.45 7.95 -2.41
C ASN A 191 -31.25 7.26 -3.08
N GLU A 192 -30.05 7.82 -2.95
CA GLU A 192 -28.84 7.28 -3.56
C GLU A 192 -27.86 6.78 -2.50
N PHE A 193 -26.97 5.90 -2.91
CA PHE A 193 -25.80 5.51 -2.14
C PHE A 193 -24.60 5.36 -3.07
N PHE A 194 -23.40 5.42 -2.51
CA PHE A 194 -22.17 5.01 -3.20
C PHE A 194 -21.29 4.19 -2.25
N ILE A 195 -20.26 3.59 -2.81
CA ILE A 195 -19.31 2.78 -2.07
C ILE A 195 -17.96 3.51 -2.02
N HIS A 196 -17.38 3.59 -0.83
CA HIS A 196 -15.98 3.99 -0.70
C HIS A 196 -15.11 2.74 -0.51
N CYS A 197 -14.08 2.62 -1.37
CA CYS A 197 -13.13 1.52 -1.34
C CYS A 197 -11.76 1.98 -1.86
N ASP A 198 -10.82 2.25 -0.97
CA ASP A 198 -9.45 2.65 -1.33
C ASP A 198 -8.52 1.45 -1.57
N THR A 199 -9.03 0.23 -1.45
CA THR A 199 -8.29 -1.01 -1.64
C THR A 199 -8.57 -1.60 -3.02
N TRP A 200 -7.68 -1.37 -3.97
CA TRP A 200 -7.83 -1.74 -5.38
C TRP A 200 -8.25 -3.20 -5.63
N ASN A 201 -7.86 -4.15 -4.77
CA ASN A 201 -8.23 -5.57 -4.87
C ASN A 201 -9.74 -5.84 -4.78
N TYR A 202 -10.48 -4.94 -4.14
CA TYR A 202 -11.93 -5.08 -3.96
C TYR A 202 -12.73 -4.34 -5.02
N VAL A 203 -12.17 -3.29 -5.63
CA VAL A 203 -12.89 -2.42 -6.60
C VAL A 203 -13.48 -3.24 -7.74
N GLU A 204 -12.72 -4.13 -8.37
CA GLU A 204 -13.21 -4.97 -9.46
C GLU A 204 -14.35 -5.91 -9.03
N LYS A 205 -14.27 -6.46 -7.82
CA LYS A 205 -15.31 -7.34 -7.26
C LYS A 205 -16.59 -6.56 -6.97
N ILE A 206 -16.44 -5.33 -6.44
CA ILE A 206 -17.57 -4.44 -6.14
C ILE A 206 -18.24 -4.02 -7.44
N GLN A 207 -17.49 -3.62 -8.47
CA GLN A 207 -18.04 -3.28 -9.79
C GLN A 207 -18.90 -4.40 -10.36
N LYS A 208 -18.38 -5.63 -10.37
CA LYS A 208 -19.15 -6.81 -10.83
C LYS A 208 -20.39 -7.09 -10.01
N ALA A 209 -20.36 -6.83 -8.71
CA ALA A 209 -21.53 -6.99 -7.84
C ALA A 209 -22.59 -5.92 -8.12
N LEU A 210 -22.17 -4.68 -8.36
CA LEU A 210 -23.07 -3.57 -8.69
C LEU A 210 -23.73 -3.72 -10.07
N GLU A 211 -23.04 -4.32 -11.04
CA GLU A 211 -23.65 -4.68 -12.36
C GLU A 211 -24.82 -5.65 -12.21
N GLN A 212 -24.81 -6.49 -11.17
CA GLN A 212 -25.88 -7.45 -10.91
C GLN A 212 -27.00 -6.88 -10.03
N LYS A 213 -26.67 -5.91 -9.17
CA LYS A 213 -27.60 -5.33 -8.21
C LYS A 213 -27.25 -3.86 -7.98
N SER A 214 -28.04 -2.97 -8.60
CA SER A 214 -27.88 -1.51 -8.52
C SER A 214 -28.67 -0.86 -7.38
N GLU A 215 -29.50 -1.63 -6.67
CA GLU A 215 -30.36 -1.15 -5.59
C GLU A 215 -30.07 -1.91 -4.30
N ILE A 216 -30.20 -1.22 -3.18
CA ILE A 216 -30.13 -1.81 -1.83
C ILE A 216 -31.30 -1.34 -0.99
N THR A 217 -31.72 -2.15 -0.03
CA THR A 217 -32.73 -1.74 0.95
C THR A 217 -32.07 -1.65 2.32
N LEU A 218 -32.10 -0.47 2.95
CA LEU A 218 -31.56 -0.20 4.28
C LEU A 218 -32.62 0.49 5.14
N ALA A 219 -32.85 -0.02 6.33
CA ALA A 219 -33.86 0.49 7.26
C ALA A 219 -35.21 0.78 6.61
N GLY A 220 -35.63 -0.06 5.65
CA GLY A 220 -36.89 0.11 4.91
C GLY A 220 -36.85 1.09 3.73
N ASN A 221 -35.74 1.78 3.51
CA ASN A 221 -35.55 2.69 2.37
C ASN A 221 -34.86 1.94 1.22
N VAL A 222 -35.37 2.11 0.00
CA VAL A 222 -34.74 1.63 -1.23
C VAL A 222 -33.80 2.72 -1.74
N LEU A 223 -32.52 2.39 -1.87
CA LEU A 223 -31.50 3.29 -2.36
C LEU A 223 -30.94 2.77 -3.69
N GLU A 224 -30.77 3.65 -4.64
CA GLU A 224 -30.15 3.40 -5.94
C GLU A 224 -28.67 3.79 -5.89
N ILE A 225 -27.86 3.19 -6.79
CA ILE A 225 -26.46 3.54 -6.91
C ILE A 225 -26.31 4.93 -7.53
N ALA A 226 -25.47 5.78 -6.94
CA ALA A 226 -25.17 7.10 -7.47
C ALA A 226 -24.40 7.02 -8.81
N GLU A 227 -24.40 8.11 -9.59
CA GLU A 227 -23.67 8.21 -10.89
C GLU A 227 -22.18 7.80 -10.72
N THR A 228 -21.53 8.31 -9.66
CA THR A 228 -20.21 7.84 -9.25
C THR A 228 -20.37 6.73 -8.21
N ALA A 229 -20.42 5.50 -8.70
CA ALA A 229 -20.72 4.33 -7.88
C ALA A 229 -19.64 4.00 -6.82
N ILE A 230 -18.36 4.27 -7.12
CA ILE A 230 -17.22 3.91 -6.26
C ILE A 230 -16.25 5.08 -6.17
N HIS A 231 -15.94 5.47 -4.94
CA HIS A 231 -14.88 6.42 -4.61
C HIS A 231 -13.66 5.66 -4.08
N THR A 232 -12.46 6.02 -4.58
CA THR A 232 -11.21 5.25 -4.33
C THR A 232 -10.08 6.10 -3.75
N GLU A 233 -10.35 7.32 -3.34
CA GLU A 233 -9.35 8.19 -2.72
C GLU A 233 -8.85 7.56 -1.41
N PRO A 234 -7.55 7.61 -1.10
CA PRO A 234 -7.02 7.04 0.12
C PRO A 234 -7.52 7.82 1.34
N MET A 235 -8.35 7.18 2.17
CA MET A 235 -8.98 7.77 3.34
C MET A 235 -8.92 6.88 4.58
N GLU A 236 -7.85 6.07 4.68
CA GLU A 236 -7.65 5.11 5.77
C GLU A 236 -8.78 4.07 5.87
N GLN A 237 -8.80 3.17 4.91
CA GLN A 237 -9.82 2.12 4.77
C GLN A 237 -10.16 1.39 6.07
N TYR A 238 -9.17 1.11 6.93
CA TYR A 238 -9.39 0.44 8.21
C TYR A 238 -10.26 1.28 9.17
N GLN A 239 -10.05 2.59 9.21
CA GLN A 239 -10.84 3.50 10.04
C GLN A 239 -12.27 3.66 9.51
N MET A 240 -12.47 3.60 8.19
CA MET A 240 -13.79 3.73 7.60
C MET A 240 -14.56 2.41 7.56
N ALA A 241 -13.96 1.35 7.02
CA ALA A 241 -14.64 0.09 6.73
C ALA A 241 -14.28 -1.05 7.69
N GLY A 242 -13.44 -0.80 8.69
CA GLY A 242 -12.96 -1.85 9.58
C GLY A 242 -12.23 -2.94 8.79
N THR A 243 -12.62 -4.21 9.00
CA THR A 243 -11.97 -5.37 8.37
C THR A 243 -12.55 -5.76 7.00
N ARG A 244 -13.60 -5.11 6.53
CA ARG A 244 -14.37 -5.55 5.35
C ARG A 244 -13.86 -5.01 4.02
N GLY A 245 -13.04 -3.96 4.03
CA GLY A 245 -12.38 -3.44 2.85
C GLY A 245 -13.17 -2.44 2.01
N TYR A 246 -14.42 -2.13 2.38
CA TYR A 246 -15.24 -1.05 1.80
C TYR A 246 -16.40 -0.66 2.72
N VAL A 247 -16.94 0.54 2.53
CA VAL A 247 -18.05 1.08 3.32
C VAL A 247 -19.11 1.64 2.38
N LEU A 248 -20.38 1.52 2.78
CA LEU A 248 -21.49 2.15 2.09
C LEU A 248 -21.64 3.59 2.60
N VAL A 249 -21.65 4.57 1.72
CA VAL A 249 -21.97 5.94 2.10
C VAL A 249 -23.42 6.24 1.73
N VAL A 250 -24.19 6.61 2.73
CA VAL A 250 -25.65 6.80 2.62
C VAL A 250 -26.06 8.20 3.12
N PRO A 251 -27.21 8.72 2.70
CA PRO A 251 -27.75 9.96 3.24
C PRO A 251 -27.90 9.92 4.76
N ASP A 252 -27.68 11.05 5.44
CA ASP A 252 -27.74 11.14 6.91
C ASP A 252 -29.09 10.68 7.49
N GLN A 253 -30.17 10.93 6.76
CA GLN A 253 -31.52 10.50 7.16
C GLN A 253 -31.61 8.95 7.27
N VAL A 254 -30.99 8.24 6.34
CA VAL A 254 -30.96 6.78 6.35
C VAL A 254 -29.97 6.26 7.41
N ALA A 255 -28.80 6.86 7.52
CA ALA A 255 -27.80 6.50 8.53
C ALA A 255 -28.37 6.60 9.96
N ASN A 256 -29.14 7.66 10.25
CA ASN A 256 -29.76 7.87 11.56
C ASN A 256 -30.85 6.84 11.94
N LEU A 257 -31.34 6.04 10.99
CA LEU A 257 -32.27 4.95 11.25
C LEU A 257 -31.53 3.63 11.56
N LEU A 258 -30.24 3.57 11.31
CA LEU A 258 -29.40 2.40 11.57
C LEU A 258 -28.77 2.46 12.98
N SER A 259 -28.38 1.31 13.50
CA SER A 259 -27.67 1.24 14.77
C SER A 259 -26.20 1.53 14.60
N GLY A 260 -25.66 2.48 15.35
CA GLY A 260 -24.22 2.77 15.43
C GLY A 260 -23.50 1.65 16.18
N GLU A 261 -22.88 0.72 15.47
CA GLU A 261 -22.22 -0.44 16.07
C GLU A 261 -20.78 -0.16 16.50
N LYS A 262 -20.11 0.73 15.80
CA LYS A 262 -18.69 1.05 16.04
C LYS A 262 -18.50 2.56 16.05
N ILE A 263 -17.62 3.02 16.90
CA ILE A 263 -17.26 4.45 16.97
C ILE A 263 -15.82 4.65 16.52
N ARG A 264 -15.60 5.75 15.84
CA ARG A 264 -14.31 6.16 15.30
C ARG A 264 -14.02 7.59 15.68
N LEU A 265 -12.73 7.87 15.90
CA LEU A 265 -12.22 9.23 16.08
C LEU A 265 -11.02 9.40 15.17
N VAL A 266 -11.00 10.46 14.41
CA VAL A 266 -9.81 10.90 13.67
C VAL A 266 -9.46 12.32 14.07
N MET A 267 -8.16 12.63 14.07
CA MET A 267 -7.67 13.97 14.39
C MET A 267 -6.57 14.37 13.41
N LYS A 268 -6.55 15.64 13.06
CA LYS A 268 -5.48 16.32 12.34
C LYS A 268 -4.70 17.17 13.32
N LEU A 269 -3.37 17.04 13.30
CA LEU A 269 -2.46 17.77 14.18
C LEU A 269 -1.65 18.79 13.36
N GLU A 270 -1.34 19.96 13.95
CA GLU A 270 -0.59 21.03 13.25
C GLU A 270 0.81 20.55 12.79
N ASN A 271 1.50 19.74 13.60
CA ASN A 271 2.86 19.27 13.33
C ASN A 271 2.96 17.73 13.25
N GLY A 272 1.81 17.03 13.11
CA GLY A 272 1.73 15.58 13.21
C GLY A 272 1.96 15.05 14.63
N GLY A 273 1.92 13.72 14.78
CA GLY A 273 2.16 13.05 16.05
C GLY A 273 3.65 12.77 16.30
N TYR A 274 4.01 12.55 17.57
CA TYR A 274 5.35 12.08 17.95
C TYR A 274 5.32 10.56 18.25
N ALA A 275 6.49 9.93 18.24
CA ALA A 275 6.60 8.47 18.26
C ALA A 275 5.94 7.80 19.49
N GLU A 276 6.05 8.42 20.66
CA GLU A 276 5.52 7.91 21.92
C GLU A 276 4.00 8.09 22.07
N LEU A 277 3.40 9.05 21.37
CA LEU A 277 1.96 9.39 21.48
C LEU A 277 1.05 8.17 21.31
N LYS A 278 1.41 7.26 20.40
CA LYS A 278 0.64 6.02 20.18
C LYS A 278 0.62 5.15 21.44
N GLN A 279 1.73 5.06 22.14
CA GLN A 279 1.84 4.23 23.34
C GLN A 279 1.15 4.89 24.53
N GLU A 280 1.28 6.20 24.65
CA GLU A 280 0.60 6.99 25.68
C GLU A 280 -0.92 6.93 25.51
N LEU A 281 -1.45 7.07 24.28
CA LEU A 281 -2.87 6.90 23.98
C LEU A 281 -3.36 5.48 24.30
N LYS A 282 -2.57 4.45 24.00
CA LYS A 282 -2.92 3.08 24.37
C LYS A 282 -2.98 2.90 25.88
N GLN A 283 -2.03 3.42 26.63
CA GLN A 283 -2.03 3.37 28.10
C GLN A 283 -3.23 4.11 28.66
N PHE A 284 -3.53 5.31 28.16
CA PHE A 284 -4.70 6.10 28.54
C PHE A 284 -6.01 5.31 28.36
N LEU A 285 -6.18 4.66 27.21
CA LEU A 285 -7.38 3.89 26.88
C LEU A 285 -7.55 2.62 27.72
N HIS A 286 -6.46 2.04 28.22
CA HIS A 286 -6.49 0.82 29.03
C HIS A 286 -6.59 1.11 30.54
N ASP A 287 -6.38 2.34 30.97
CA ASP A 287 -6.46 2.68 32.39
C ASP A 287 -7.89 3.11 32.78
N PRO A 288 -8.63 2.30 33.56
CA PRO A 288 -9.99 2.60 33.96
C PRO A 288 -10.14 3.83 34.85
N ASN A 289 -9.02 4.39 35.36
CA ASN A 289 -9.04 5.64 36.13
C ASN A 289 -9.02 6.88 35.25
N THR A 290 -8.43 6.78 34.05
CA THR A 290 -8.30 7.88 33.11
C THR A 290 -9.43 7.90 32.07
N TRP A 291 -9.91 6.72 31.64
CA TRP A 291 -10.94 6.62 30.61
C TRP A 291 -12.03 5.62 31.01
N ARG A 292 -13.27 6.09 31.11
CA ARG A 292 -14.45 5.30 31.47
C ARG A 292 -15.52 5.45 30.39
N PRO A 293 -15.44 4.70 29.29
CA PRO A 293 -16.40 4.81 28.24
C PRO A 293 -17.76 4.22 28.62
N VAL A 294 -18.83 4.82 28.08
CA VAL A 294 -20.20 4.39 28.29
C VAL A 294 -20.81 4.01 26.94
N LEU A 295 -21.47 2.86 26.88
CA LEU A 295 -22.23 2.39 25.73
C LEU A 295 -23.49 3.27 25.54
N GLN A 296 -24.05 3.26 24.33
CA GLN A 296 -25.28 3.99 24.02
C GLN A 296 -26.47 3.55 24.89
N ASP A 297 -26.48 2.29 25.36
CA ASP A 297 -27.50 1.76 26.29
C ASP A 297 -27.21 2.10 27.77
N GLY A 298 -26.21 2.89 28.06
CA GLY A 298 -25.81 3.31 29.40
C GLY A 298 -24.98 2.31 30.20
N LYS A 299 -24.62 1.18 29.60
CA LYS A 299 -23.75 0.17 30.27
C LYS A 299 -22.27 0.52 30.13
N ASN A 300 -21.46 -0.07 31.00
CA ASN A 300 -19.99 0.03 30.88
C ASN A 300 -19.48 -0.83 29.72
N LEU A 301 -18.31 -0.43 29.19
CA LEU A 301 -17.65 -1.19 28.12
C LEU A 301 -17.33 -2.62 28.58
N PRO A 302 -17.62 -3.64 27.75
CA PRO A 302 -17.19 -5.02 28.01
C PRO A 302 -15.66 -5.12 28.07
N GLU A 303 -15.13 -6.08 28.85
CA GLU A 303 -13.67 -6.31 28.94
C GLU A 303 -13.00 -6.66 27.59
N GLN A 304 -13.75 -7.22 26.66
CA GLN A 304 -13.25 -7.65 25.34
C GLN A 304 -13.82 -6.77 24.22
N VAL A 305 -13.24 -5.59 24.04
CA VAL A 305 -13.54 -4.73 22.88
C VAL A 305 -12.29 -4.56 22.04
N THR A 306 -12.44 -4.73 20.75
CA THR A 306 -11.33 -4.43 19.81
C THR A 306 -11.06 -2.93 19.82
N MET A 307 -9.84 -2.57 20.19
CA MET A 307 -9.35 -1.18 20.20
C MET A 307 -8.16 -1.04 19.27
N GLY A 308 -8.25 -0.11 18.35
CA GLY A 308 -7.17 0.26 17.43
C GLY A 308 -6.74 1.70 17.66
N VAL A 309 -5.44 1.94 17.74
CA VAL A 309 -4.84 3.28 17.78
C VAL A 309 -3.81 3.40 16.68
N THR A 310 -3.99 4.37 15.81
CA THR A 310 -3.01 4.75 14.77
C THR A 310 -2.49 6.15 15.11
N VAL A 311 -1.19 6.36 14.97
CA VAL A 311 -0.56 7.68 15.08
C VAL A 311 0.47 7.79 13.98
N LYS A 312 0.38 8.85 13.19
CA LYS A 312 1.34 9.21 12.16
C LYS A 312 2.45 10.03 12.84
N ALA A 313 3.52 9.35 13.22
CA ALA A 313 4.70 10.00 13.77
C ALA A 313 5.69 10.32 12.64
N TRP A 314 6.13 11.56 12.57
CA TRP A 314 7.25 11.99 11.74
C TRP A 314 8.53 11.84 12.56
N GLY A 315 9.37 10.87 12.18
CA GLY A 315 10.70 10.67 12.74
C GLY A 315 11.78 11.28 11.84
#